data_b81b68d88b166c5508da5c77e7907fc6
#
_entry.id   b81b68d88b166c5508da5c77e7907fc6
#
_cell.length_a   1.000
_cell.length_b   1.000
_cell.length_c   1.000
_cell.angle_alpha   90.00
_cell.angle_beta   90.00
_cell.angle_gamma   90.00
#
_symmetry.space_group_name_H-M   'P 1'
#
loop_
_entity.id
_entity.type
_entity.pdbx_description
1 polymer ?
#
loop_
_entity_poly.entity_id
_entity_poly.type
_entity_poly.pdbx_seq_one_letter_code
_entity_poly.pdbx_strand_id
1 'polypeptide(L)'
;MKKGPYEREMARRRRERKRRIRRFHLICLGVMLLAFIIVCVNIFSHKKSIRKEAVSLYEAGNYQEALDKFKEAYAEKQWFSDSINVDILLYEADCMMQLQLFSDAELTYLDIQKKYPASKYDKEQLSYLSDLSHALGNYQRGDYVSTVATFTKAVENGHKDISIYAAICY
;
A
#
# COMPACT_ATOMS: atom_id res chain seq x y z
N MET A 1 -61.92 -14.27 28.07
CA MET A 1 -62.75 -13.69 26.97
C MET A 1 -62.18 -14.11 25.63
N LYS A 2 -62.95 -14.80 24.77
CA LYS A 2 -62.52 -15.18 23.41
C LYS A 2 -62.68 -13.97 22.49
N LYS A 3 -61.60 -13.55 21.82
CA LYS A 3 -61.62 -12.42 20.86
C LYS A 3 -62.65 -12.68 19.76
N GLY A 4 -63.45 -11.68 19.43
CA GLY A 4 -64.47 -11.76 18.41
C GLY A 4 -63.85 -11.93 16.97
N PRO A 5 -64.64 -12.39 15.99
CA PRO A 5 -64.15 -12.63 14.63
C PRO A 5 -63.55 -11.38 14.01
N TYR A 6 -64.07 -10.21 14.23
CA TYR A 6 -63.56 -8.89 13.78
C TYR A 6 -62.18 -8.59 14.35
N GLU A 7 -61.97 -8.78 15.65
CA GLU A 7 -60.65 -8.55 16.29
C GLU A 7 -59.56 -9.50 15.78
N ARG A 8 -59.94 -10.73 15.44
CA ARG A 8 -58.99 -11.71 14.86
C ARG A 8 -58.54 -11.29 13.43
N GLU A 9 -59.47 -10.80 12.64
CA GLU A 9 -59.18 -10.32 11.29
C GLU A 9 -58.31 -9.06 11.31
N MET A 10 -58.60 -8.09 12.16
CA MET A 10 -57.78 -6.90 12.35
C MET A 10 -56.34 -7.25 12.84
N ALA A 11 -56.21 -8.21 13.73
CA ALA A 11 -54.92 -8.69 14.22
C ALA A 11 -54.14 -9.38 13.09
N ARG A 12 -54.81 -10.14 12.20
CA ARG A 12 -54.21 -10.77 11.02
C ARG A 12 -53.70 -9.72 10.04
N ARG A 13 -54.50 -8.72 9.68
CA ARG A 13 -54.12 -7.61 8.78
C ARG A 13 -52.93 -6.80 9.35
N ARG A 14 -52.88 -6.54 10.67
CA ARG A 14 -51.75 -5.88 11.35
C ARG A 14 -50.46 -6.72 11.26
N ARG A 15 -50.55 -8.06 11.42
CA ARG A 15 -49.39 -8.95 11.31
C ARG A 15 -48.86 -9.02 9.86
N GLU A 16 -49.76 -9.07 8.87
CA GLU A 16 -49.37 -9.08 7.45
C GLU A 16 -48.70 -7.77 7.04
N ARG A 17 -49.25 -6.61 7.48
CA ARG A 17 -48.65 -5.30 7.26
C ARG A 17 -47.26 -5.20 7.89
N LYS A 18 -47.07 -5.67 9.13
CA LYS A 18 -45.75 -5.72 9.77
C LYS A 18 -44.78 -6.63 9.02
N ARG A 19 -45.24 -7.77 8.50
CA ARG A 19 -44.40 -8.67 7.70
C ARG A 19 -43.99 -8.03 6.36
N ARG A 20 -44.90 -7.31 5.68
CA ARG A 20 -44.58 -6.59 4.44
C ARG A 20 -43.54 -5.48 4.69
N ILE A 21 -43.71 -4.71 5.75
CA ILE A 21 -42.77 -3.64 6.14
C ILE A 21 -41.40 -4.23 6.46
N ARG A 22 -41.31 -5.31 7.24
CA ARG A 22 -40.05 -5.98 7.52
C ARG A 22 -39.35 -6.51 6.24
N ARG A 23 -40.12 -7.13 5.33
CA ARG A 23 -39.57 -7.59 4.05
C ARG A 23 -39.05 -6.43 3.21
N PHE A 24 -39.81 -5.32 3.16
CA PHE A 24 -39.34 -4.12 2.47
C PHE A 24 -38.04 -3.57 3.05
N HIS A 25 -37.92 -3.46 4.37
CA HIS A 25 -36.67 -3.03 5.02
C HIS A 25 -35.52 -3.98 4.73
N LEU A 26 -35.74 -5.29 4.74
CA LEU A 26 -34.70 -6.28 4.40
C LEU A 26 -34.23 -6.14 2.94
N ILE A 27 -35.15 -5.89 2.01
CA ILE A 27 -34.82 -5.67 0.60
C ILE A 27 -34.02 -4.37 0.44
N CYS A 28 -34.46 -3.27 1.06
CA CYS A 28 -33.73 -2.00 1.03
C CYS A 28 -32.32 -2.13 1.62
N LEU A 29 -32.20 -2.84 2.76
CA LEU A 29 -30.91 -3.10 3.38
C LEU A 29 -30.01 -3.92 2.44
N GLY A 30 -30.55 -4.95 1.79
CA GLY A 30 -29.83 -5.78 0.83
C GLY A 30 -29.33 -4.98 -0.38
N VAL A 31 -30.17 -4.09 -0.93
CA VAL A 31 -29.80 -3.21 -2.05
C VAL A 31 -28.70 -2.23 -1.64
N MET A 32 -28.82 -1.62 -0.44
CA MET A 32 -27.79 -0.72 0.06
C MET A 32 -26.45 -1.43 0.29
N LEU A 33 -26.49 -2.65 0.83
CA LEU A 33 -25.30 -3.45 1.05
C LEU A 33 -24.62 -3.84 -0.28
N LEU A 34 -25.42 -4.21 -1.28
CA LEU A 34 -24.92 -4.53 -2.63
C LEU A 34 -24.28 -3.31 -3.28
N ALA A 35 -24.92 -2.14 -3.21
CA ALA A 35 -24.36 -0.89 -3.72
C ALA A 35 -23.04 -0.53 -3.02
N PHE A 36 -22.97 -0.71 -1.70
CA PHE A 36 -21.74 -0.50 -0.94
C PHE A 36 -20.61 -1.44 -1.39
N ILE A 37 -20.92 -2.73 -1.58
CA ILE A 37 -19.93 -3.71 -2.08
C ILE A 37 -19.42 -3.31 -3.47
N ILE A 38 -20.29 -2.89 -4.39
CA ILE A 38 -19.90 -2.46 -5.74
C ILE A 38 -18.95 -1.26 -5.67
N VAL A 39 -19.25 -0.26 -4.83
CA VAL A 39 -18.37 0.90 -4.63
C VAL A 39 -17.03 0.48 -4.07
N CYS A 40 -17.00 -0.38 -3.05
CA CYS A 40 -15.75 -0.89 -2.47
C CYS A 40 -14.91 -1.66 -3.49
N VAL A 41 -15.53 -2.51 -4.31
CA VAL A 41 -14.82 -3.27 -5.36
C VAL A 41 -14.24 -2.33 -6.42
N ASN A 42 -14.98 -1.31 -6.85
CA ASN A 42 -14.48 -0.34 -7.83
C ASN A 42 -13.27 0.44 -7.32
N ILE A 43 -13.34 0.95 -6.08
CA ILE A 43 -12.22 1.65 -5.45
C ILE A 43 -11.00 0.74 -5.34
N PHE A 44 -11.20 -0.52 -4.93
CA PHE A 44 -10.10 -1.48 -4.77
C PHE A 44 -9.46 -1.88 -6.10
N SER A 45 -10.25 -2.02 -7.18
CA SER A 45 -9.73 -2.35 -8.51
C SER A 45 -8.99 -1.17 -9.15
N HIS A 46 -9.38 0.07 -8.89
CA HIS A 46 -8.74 1.26 -9.47
C HIS A 46 -7.26 1.37 -9.05
N LYS A 47 -6.98 1.33 -7.74
CA LYS A 47 -5.61 1.35 -7.22
C LYS A 47 -4.74 0.23 -7.77
N LYS A 48 -5.29 -1.00 -7.84
CA LYS A 48 -4.58 -2.14 -8.43
C LYS A 48 -4.27 -1.94 -9.91
N SER A 49 -5.18 -1.29 -10.66
CA SER A 49 -4.99 -0.99 -12.07
C SER A 49 -3.85 0.00 -12.29
N ILE A 50 -3.84 1.11 -11.53
CA ILE A 50 -2.76 2.12 -11.60
C ILE A 50 -1.42 1.47 -11.22
N ARG A 51 -1.37 0.68 -10.13
CA ARG A 51 -0.17 -0.06 -9.74
C ARG A 51 0.33 -0.99 -10.85
N LYS A 52 -0.58 -1.72 -11.52
CA LYS A 52 -0.21 -2.64 -12.61
C LYS A 52 0.40 -1.89 -13.79
N GLU A 53 -0.16 -0.74 -14.15
CA GLU A 53 0.38 0.16 -15.17
C GLU A 53 1.77 0.67 -14.78
N ALA A 54 1.95 1.12 -13.52
CA ALA A 54 3.23 1.55 -12.99
C ALA A 54 4.31 0.46 -13.06
N VAL A 55 3.97 -0.78 -12.69
CA VAL A 55 4.88 -1.94 -12.78
C VAL A 55 5.27 -2.21 -14.23
N SER A 56 4.33 -2.10 -15.18
CA SER A 56 4.65 -2.28 -16.60
C SER A 56 5.61 -1.22 -17.13
N LEU A 57 5.47 0.03 -16.68
CA LEU A 57 6.40 1.12 -17.01
C LEU A 57 7.79 0.88 -16.38
N TYR A 58 7.84 0.41 -15.14
CA TYR A 58 9.07 0.05 -14.46
C TYR A 58 9.81 -1.07 -15.20
N GLU A 59 9.12 -2.14 -15.58
CA GLU A 59 9.69 -3.27 -16.35
C GLU A 59 10.17 -2.83 -17.74
N ALA A 60 9.55 -1.80 -18.33
CA ALA A 60 9.99 -1.19 -19.59
C ALA A 60 11.18 -0.24 -19.43
N GLY A 61 11.67 0.04 -18.22
CA GLY A 61 12.75 0.97 -17.93
C GLY A 61 12.34 2.45 -17.91
N ASN A 62 11.04 2.74 -18.00
CA ASN A 62 10.49 4.10 -17.96
C ASN A 62 10.32 4.57 -16.50
N TYR A 63 11.43 4.66 -15.76
CA TYR A 63 11.43 4.87 -14.31
C TYR A 63 10.77 6.16 -13.86
N GLN A 64 10.87 7.26 -14.63
CA GLN A 64 10.23 8.53 -14.26
C GLN A 64 8.71 8.42 -14.35
N GLU A 65 8.18 7.88 -15.43
CA GLU A 65 6.73 7.70 -15.59
C GLU A 65 6.18 6.67 -14.59
N ALA A 66 6.94 5.60 -14.33
CA ALA A 66 6.60 4.61 -13.31
C ALA A 66 6.52 5.24 -11.93
N LEU A 67 7.49 6.09 -11.55
CA LEU A 67 7.51 6.82 -10.29
C LEU A 67 6.27 7.68 -10.11
N ASP A 68 5.88 8.43 -11.14
CA ASP A 68 4.69 9.28 -11.10
C ASP A 68 3.40 8.45 -10.93
N LYS A 69 3.32 7.30 -11.62
CA LYS A 69 2.22 6.35 -11.48
C LYS A 69 2.18 5.64 -10.13
N PHE A 70 3.32 5.31 -9.53
CA PHE A 70 3.35 4.77 -8.17
C PHE A 70 2.89 5.80 -7.14
N LYS A 71 3.28 7.08 -7.28
CA LYS A 71 2.80 8.19 -6.44
C LYS A 71 1.28 8.38 -6.58
N GLU A 72 0.74 8.31 -7.80
CA GLU A 72 -0.70 8.33 -8.06
C GLU A 72 -1.39 7.16 -7.34
N ALA A 73 -0.89 5.94 -7.50
CA ALA A 73 -1.43 4.76 -6.83
C ALA A 73 -1.36 4.86 -5.30
N TYR A 74 -0.28 5.41 -4.75
CA TYR A 74 -0.13 5.58 -3.30
C TYR A 74 -1.10 6.62 -2.73
N ALA A 75 -1.36 7.70 -3.46
CA ALA A 75 -2.29 8.76 -3.06
C ALA A 75 -3.75 8.28 -2.94
N GLU A 76 -4.11 7.19 -3.66
CA GLU A 76 -5.42 6.56 -3.54
C GLU A 76 -5.63 5.93 -2.16
N LYS A 77 -6.44 6.61 -1.32
CA LYS A 77 -6.72 6.14 0.04
C LYS A 77 -7.62 4.91 0.02
N GLN A 78 -7.13 3.82 0.59
CA GLN A 78 -7.89 2.58 0.77
C GLN A 78 -7.74 2.04 2.18
N TRP A 79 -8.84 1.47 2.70
CA TRP A 79 -8.82 0.76 3.98
C TRP A 79 -8.18 -0.62 3.77
N PHE A 80 -7.41 -1.07 4.75
CA PHE A 80 -6.75 -2.39 4.74
C PHE A 80 -5.76 -2.62 3.58
N SER A 81 -5.09 -1.57 3.11
CA SER A 81 -4.18 -1.62 1.95
C SER A 81 -2.69 -1.63 2.32
N ASP A 82 -2.32 -1.89 3.58
CA ASP A 82 -0.93 -1.78 4.04
C ASP A 82 0.06 -2.58 3.19
N SER A 83 -0.25 -3.84 2.85
CA SER A 83 0.63 -4.65 2.01
C SER A 83 0.80 -4.09 0.59
N ILE A 84 -0.29 -3.55 0.01
CA ILE A 84 -0.24 -2.92 -1.31
C ILE A 84 0.51 -1.59 -1.24
N ASN A 85 0.33 -0.82 -0.17
CA ASN A 85 1.02 0.44 0.03
C ASN A 85 2.52 0.23 0.22
N VAL A 86 2.93 -0.77 1.02
CA VAL A 86 4.34 -1.12 1.19
C VAL A 86 4.96 -1.54 -0.15
N ASP A 87 4.28 -2.37 -0.91
CA ASP A 87 4.74 -2.81 -2.21
C ASP A 87 4.87 -1.63 -3.22
N ILE A 88 3.91 -0.71 -3.25
CA ILE A 88 4.00 0.51 -4.06
C ILE A 88 5.20 1.36 -3.65
N LEU A 89 5.41 1.59 -2.35
CA LEU A 89 6.53 2.39 -1.85
C LEU A 89 7.89 1.74 -2.13
N LEU A 90 7.99 0.41 -2.12
CA LEU A 90 9.20 -0.29 -2.49
C LEU A 90 9.54 -0.06 -3.98
N TYR A 91 8.56 -0.18 -4.88
CA TYR A 91 8.76 0.14 -6.30
C TYR A 91 9.05 1.64 -6.54
N GLU A 92 8.40 2.52 -5.77
CA GLU A 92 8.67 3.97 -5.81
C GLU A 92 10.12 4.26 -5.46
N ALA A 93 10.62 3.68 -4.36
CA ALA A 93 12.01 3.83 -3.95
C ALA A 93 12.98 3.20 -4.96
N ASP A 94 12.64 2.06 -5.55
CA ASP A 94 13.44 1.43 -6.62
C ASP A 94 13.52 2.33 -7.85
N CYS A 95 12.43 2.97 -8.28
CA CYS A 95 12.46 3.96 -9.35
C CYS A 95 13.41 5.13 -8.99
N MET A 96 13.35 5.63 -7.75
CA MET A 96 14.24 6.68 -7.27
C MET A 96 15.71 6.25 -7.30
N MET A 97 16.02 5.00 -6.93
CA MET A 97 17.36 4.43 -7.04
C MET A 97 17.87 4.42 -8.48
N GLN A 98 17.03 3.99 -9.44
CA GLN A 98 17.38 3.98 -10.86
C GLN A 98 17.58 5.39 -11.43
N LEU A 99 16.85 6.37 -10.93
CA LEU A 99 16.95 7.78 -11.28
C LEU A 99 18.06 8.53 -10.51
N GLN A 100 18.83 7.82 -9.67
CA GLN A 100 19.88 8.39 -8.81
C GLN A 100 19.37 9.43 -7.78
N LEU A 101 18.11 9.34 -7.41
CA LEU A 101 17.47 10.15 -6.36
C LEU A 101 17.65 9.45 -5.00
N PHE A 102 18.91 9.21 -4.62
CA PHE A 102 19.26 8.33 -3.50
C PHE A 102 18.72 8.83 -2.15
N SER A 103 18.75 10.14 -1.90
CA SER A 103 18.21 10.72 -0.65
C SER A 103 16.70 10.53 -0.53
N ASP A 104 15.96 10.63 -1.64
CA ASP A 104 14.51 10.43 -1.65
C ASP A 104 14.17 8.94 -1.47
N ALA A 105 14.95 8.04 -2.09
CA ALA A 105 14.82 6.61 -1.88
C ALA A 105 15.04 6.22 -0.41
N GLU A 106 16.10 6.74 0.23
CA GLU A 106 16.38 6.53 1.66
C GLU A 106 15.19 6.95 2.52
N LEU A 107 14.67 8.17 2.30
CA LEU A 107 13.52 8.68 3.04
C LEU A 107 12.28 7.79 2.85
N THR A 108 12.07 7.25 1.66
CA THR A 108 10.96 6.34 1.37
C THR A 108 11.11 5.01 2.12
N TYR A 109 12.31 4.42 2.16
CA TYR A 109 12.56 3.21 2.95
C TYR A 109 12.37 3.43 4.45
N LEU A 110 12.84 4.57 5.00
CA LEU A 110 12.62 4.95 6.40
C LEU A 110 11.13 5.18 6.69
N ASP A 111 10.37 5.75 5.76
CA ASP A 111 8.93 5.95 5.87
C ASP A 111 8.17 4.61 5.94
N ILE A 112 8.58 3.61 5.18
CA ILE A 112 8.01 2.26 5.27
C ILE A 112 8.22 1.71 6.69
N GLN A 113 9.43 1.78 7.22
CA GLN A 113 9.75 1.29 8.56
C GLN A 113 8.95 2.00 9.66
N LYS A 114 8.69 3.28 9.49
CA LYS A 114 7.98 4.11 10.47
C LYS A 114 6.45 3.91 10.41
N LYS A 115 5.89 3.76 9.22
CA LYS A 115 4.43 3.79 9.01
C LYS A 115 3.78 2.41 9.04
N TYR A 116 4.53 1.35 8.72
CA TYR A 116 3.96 0.01 8.54
C TYR A 116 4.55 -1.00 9.52
N PRO A 117 3.75 -2.01 9.95
CA PRO A 117 4.25 -3.05 10.84
C PRO A 117 5.26 -3.95 10.11
N ALA A 118 6.29 -4.42 10.84
CA ALA A 118 7.37 -5.25 10.30
C ALA A 118 6.91 -6.57 9.63
N SER A 119 5.68 -7.01 9.90
CA SER A 119 5.09 -8.18 9.22
C SER A 119 4.71 -7.95 7.76
N LYS A 120 4.84 -6.72 7.25
CA LYS A 120 4.45 -6.33 5.88
C LYS A 120 5.63 -6.22 4.92
N TYR A 121 6.88 -6.30 5.42
CA TYR A 121 8.10 -6.19 4.61
C TYR A 121 9.23 -7.05 5.21
N ASP A 122 10.24 -7.34 4.40
CA ASP A 122 11.49 -7.93 4.89
C ASP A 122 12.34 -6.84 5.57
N LYS A 123 12.51 -6.97 6.89
CA LYS A 123 13.21 -5.98 7.70
C LYS A 123 14.70 -5.88 7.37
N GLU A 124 15.35 -7.01 7.09
CA GLU A 124 16.79 -7.06 6.77
C GLU A 124 17.02 -6.42 5.41
N GLN A 125 16.24 -6.83 4.41
CA GLN A 125 16.31 -6.26 3.06
C GLN A 125 16.02 -4.75 3.08
N LEU A 126 15.02 -4.29 3.81
CA LEU A 126 14.67 -2.87 3.87
C LEU A 126 15.76 -2.04 4.56
N SER A 127 16.39 -2.57 5.62
CA SER A 127 17.52 -1.93 6.29
C SER A 127 18.72 -1.81 5.32
N TYR A 128 19.02 -2.89 4.60
CA TYR A 128 20.07 -2.90 3.58
C TYR A 128 19.83 -1.85 2.49
N LEU A 129 18.63 -1.77 1.92
CA LEU A 129 18.29 -0.79 0.87
C LEU A 129 18.37 0.65 1.38
N SER A 130 18.00 0.89 2.64
CA SER A 130 18.12 2.20 3.28
C SER A 130 19.60 2.58 3.45
N ASP A 131 20.45 1.69 3.97
CA ASP A 131 21.87 1.92 4.14
C ASP A 131 22.58 2.11 2.80
N LEU A 132 22.22 1.34 1.78
CA LEU A 132 22.73 1.49 0.42
C LEU A 132 22.39 2.85 -0.18
N SER A 133 21.13 3.27 -0.07
CA SER A 133 20.66 4.57 -0.57
C SER A 133 21.40 5.72 0.13
N HIS A 134 21.56 5.62 1.45
CA HIS A 134 22.30 6.59 2.26
C HIS A 134 23.75 6.72 1.79
N ALA A 135 24.44 5.60 1.61
CA ALA A 135 25.82 5.57 1.15
C ALA A 135 26.00 6.16 -0.25
N LEU A 136 25.12 5.78 -1.20
CA LEU A 136 25.14 6.31 -2.57
C LEU A 136 24.82 7.82 -2.59
N GLY A 137 23.91 8.29 -1.75
CA GLY A 137 23.63 9.70 -1.59
C GLY A 137 24.82 10.49 -1.03
N ASN A 138 25.57 9.95 -0.07
CA ASN A 138 26.82 10.53 0.43
C ASN A 138 27.89 10.58 -0.66
N TYR A 139 28.05 9.49 -1.40
CA TYR A 139 28.99 9.42 -2.54
C TYR A 139 28.68 10.50 -3.58
N GLN A 140 27.44 10.65 -3.97
CA GLN A 140 26.98 11.66 -4.95
C GLN A 140 27.31 13.10 -4.47
N ARG A 141 27.27 13.35 -3.17
CA ARG A 141 27.64 14.66 -2.57
C ARG A 141 29.15 14.84 -2.38
N GLY A 142 29.96 13.84 -2.69
CA GLY A 142 31.41 13.86 -2.49
C GLY A 142 31.85 13.58 -1.05
N ASP A 143 30.94 13.12 -0.18
CA ASP A 143 31.26 12.70 1.19
C ASP A 143 31.71 11.25 1.22
N TYR A 144 32.93 11.02 0.73
CA TYR A 144 33.52 9.68 0.64
C TYR A 144 33.78 9.05 2.02
N VAL A 145 34.07 9.86 3.04
CA VAL A 145 34.33 9.37 4.41
C VAL A 145 33.07 8.72 4.97
N SER A 146 31.93 9.41 4.91
CA SER A 146 30.65 8.87 5.36
C SER A 146 30.20 7.69 4.49
N THR A 147 30.49 7.73 3.19
CA THR A 147 30.19 6.62 2.27
C THR A 147 30.90 5.35 2.71
N VAL A 148 32.22 5.41 2.90
CA VAL A 148 33.05 4.26 3.34
C VAL A 148 32.57 3.77 4.71
N ALA A 149 32.31 4.67 5.66
CA ALA A 149 31.83 4.28 6.99
C ALA A 149 30.50 3.50 6.91
N THR A 150 29.57 3.97 6.08
CA THR A 150 28.27 3.30 5.87
C THR A 150 28.42 1.93 5.22
N PHE A 151 29.23 1.82 4.18
CA PHE A 151 29.48 0.53 3.53
C PHE A 151 30.21 -0.45 4.46
N THR A 152 31.21 0.00 5.21
CA THR A 152 31.90 -0.85 6.19
C THR A 152 30.94 -1.43 7.21
N LYS A 153 30.07 -0.59 7.77
CA LYS A 153 29.04 -1.02 8.71
C LYS A 153 28.05 -2.01 8.08
N ALA A 154 27.66 -1.80 6.84
CA ALA A 154 26.75 -2.70 6.14
C ALA A 154 27.39 -4.08 5.88
N VAL A 155 28.69 -4.11 5.51
CA VAL A 155 29.47 -5.36 5.36
C VAL A 155 29.59 -6.09 6.70
N GLU A 156 29.87 -5.38 7.79
CA GLU A 156 29.90 -5.94 9.16
C GLU A 156 28.55 -6.55 9.57
N ASN A 157 27.45 -5.96 9.11
CA ASN A 157 26.09 -6.49 9.29
C ASN A 157 25.74 -7.66 8.36
N GLY A 158 26.68 -8.14 7.53
CA GLY A 158 26.53 -9.31 6.66
C GLY A 158 26.09 -9.02 5.21
N HIS A 159 25.97 -7.75 4.83
CA HIS A 159 25.60 -7.33 3.46
C HIS A 159 26.81 -7.30 2.54
N LYS A 160 27.26 -8.48 2.08
CA LYS A 160 28.52 -8.65 1.32
C LYS A 160 28.49 -8.00 -0.07
N ASP A 161 27.33 -7.81 -0.66
CA ASP A 161 27.14 -7.23 -2.00
C ASP A 161 27.60 -5.77 -2.06
N ILE A 162 27.61 -5.06 -0.94
CA ILE A 162 28.07 -3.67 -0.81
C ILE A 162 29.60 -3.56 -0.91
N SER A 163 30.34 -4.64 -0.75
CA SER A 163 31.80 -4.64 -0.82
C SER A 163 32.35 -4.10 -2.16
N ILE A 164 31.60 -4.25 -3.24
CA ILE A 164 31.97 -3.70 -4.58
C ILE A 164 31.95 -2.17 -4.53
N TYR A 165 30.94 -1.55 -3.90
CA TYR A 165 30.85 -0.10 -3.78
C TYR A 165 31.88 0.45 -2.79
N ALA A 166 32.18 -0.27 -1.72
CA ALA A 166 33.26 0.07 -0.80
C ALA A 166 34.62 0.09 -1.53
N ALA A 167 34.86 -0.88 -2.40
CA ALA A 167 36.11 -0.93 -3.21
C ALA A 167 36.24 0.24 -4.19
N ILE A 168 35.15 0.83 -4.65
CA ILE A 168 35.15 2.02 -5.53
C ILE A 168 35.50 3.29 -4.74
N CYS A 169 35.21 3.32 -3.45
CA CYS A 169 35.45 4.50 -2.57
C CYS A 169 36.85 4.51 -1.92
N TYR A 170 37.60 3.37 -1.96
CA TYR A 170 39.00 3.26 -1.51
C TYR A 170 39.94 3.55 -2.68
#